data_5ce1d2bd77b36fa6f57593e492499f27
#
_entry.id   5ce1d2bd77b36fa6f57593e492499f27
#
_cell.length_a   1.000
_cell.length_b   1.000
_cell.length_c   1.000
_cell.angle_alpha   90.00
_cell.angle_beta   90.00
_cell.angle_gamma   90.00
#
_symmetry.space_group_name_H-M   'P 1'
#
loop_
_entity.id
_entity.type
_entity.pdbx_description
1 polymer ?
#
loop_
_entity_poly.entity_id
_entity_poly.type
_entity_poly.pdbx_seq_one_letter_code
_entity_poly.pdbx_strand_id
1 'polypeptide(L)'
;MDKKVVILNFSPRSEGNCAKIADFVADFHNRTNVSVHHVHMEPCSNCNYECLTPGVVCPNVSDHQKEVMDSVCDSDVAYIIVPNFCGYPCTNYFAYNERMVGYFNMDRERNGKYLGVKKLFVVVSNTEGDNFRNALQQQTKEEPKIMYMKTGKYKKRSTAGDIMDSEDAAADLRAFLEANN
;
A
#
# COMPACT_ATOMS: atom_id res chain seq x y z
N MET A 1 -21.78 0.44 11.69
CA MET A 1 -20.56 -0.35 12.00
C MET A 1 -19.38 0.48 11.57
N ASP A 2 -18.38 0.60 12.41
CA ASP A 2 -17.17 1.32 12.06
C ASP A 2 -16.42 0.54 10.98
N LYS A 3 -15.92 1.24 9.95
CA LYS A 3 -15.20 0.63 8.84
C LYS A 3 -13.92 -0.06 9.33
N LYS A 4 -13.64 -1.22 8.77
CA LYS A 4 -12.35 -1.89 8.94
C LYS A 4 -11.34 -1.27 7.97
N VAL A 5 -10.26 -0.75 8.47
CA VAL A 5 -9.24 -0.05 7.71
C VAL A 5 -7.92 -0.81 7.80
N VAL A 6 -7.27 -1.01 6.66
CA VAL A 6 -5.88 -1.47 6.61
C VAL A 6 -5.00 -0.41 5.97
N ILE A 7 -3.83 -0.20 6.55
CA ILE A 7 -2.81 0.72 6.06
C ILE A 7 -1.54 -0.07 5.74
N LEU A 8 -1.12 -0.04 4.49
CA LEU A 8 0.09 -0.70 4.02
C LEU A 8 1.16 0.36 3.72
N ASN A 9 2.21 0.39 4.50
CA ASN A 9 3.37 1.25 4.29
C ASN A 9 4.49 0.45 3.63
N PHE A 10 4.77 0.76 2.37
CA PHE A 10 5.80 0.10 1.56
C PHE A 10 7.20 0.72 1.68
N SER A 11 7.35 1.77 2.49
CA SER A 11 8.66 2.37 2.69
C SER A 11 9.58 1.44 3.48
N PRO A 12 10.84 1.25 3.05
CA PRO A 12 11.81 0.52 3.85
C PRO A 12 12.26 1.27 5.12
N ARG A 13 11.84 2.54 5.27
CA ARG A 13 12.22 3.39 6.41
C ARG A 13 11.10 3.42 7.45
N SER A 14 11.43 3.03 8.67
CA SER A 14 10.48 3.00 9.79
C SER A 14 10.01 4.40 10.23
N GLU A 15 10.84 5.43 10.04
CA GLU A 15 10.58 6.81 10.50
C GLU A 15 10.66 7.82 9.34
N GLY A 16 10.14 7.45 8.16
CA GLY A 16 10.13 8.32 6.99
C GLY A 16 8.78 9.00 6.78
N ASN A 17 8.69 9.77 5.68
CA ASN A 17 7.46 10.44 5.28
C ASN A 17 6.27 9.47 5.18
N CYS A 18 6.48 8.27 4.63
CA CYS A 18 5.40 7.27 4.50
C CYS A 18 4.90 6.79 5.87
N ALA A 19 5.77 6.64 6.86
CA ALA A 19 5.37 6.26 8.23
C ALA A 19 4.52 7.36 8.88
N LYS A 20 4.94 8.62 8.77
CA LYS A 20 4.16 9.76 9.28
C LYS A 20 2.80 9.90 8.61
N ILE A 21 2.72 9.62 7.31
CA ILE A 21 1.45 9.57 6.57
C ILE A 21 0.58 8.42 7.07
N ALA A 22 1.16 7.24 7.31
CA ALA A 22 0.42 6.10 7.85
C ALA A 22 -0.18 6.40 9.23
N ASP A 23 0.60 7.04 10.10
CA ASP A 23 0.13 7.50 11.40
C ASP A 23 -1.01 8.51 11.28
N PHE A 24 -0.88 9.48 10.38
CA PHE A 24 -1.93 10.48 10.15
C PHE A 24 -3.24 9.82 9.65
N VAL A 25 -3.14 8.85 8.73
CA VAL A 25 -4.32 8.11 8.25
C VAL A 25 -4.95 7.30 9.38
N ALA A 26 -4.15 6.66 10.23
CA ALA A 26 -4.64 5.91 11.38
C ALA A 26 -5.36 6.82 12.38
N ASP A 27 -4.81 8.02 12.66
CA ASP A 27 -5.42 9.02 13.53
C ASP A 27 -6.71 9.59 12.94
N PHE A 28 -6.79 9.80 11.64
CA PHE A 28 -8.00 10.22 10.94
C PHE A 28 -9.16 9.23 11.16
N HIS A 29 -8.88 7.95 11.27
CA HIS A 29 -9.84 6.89 11.61
C HIS A 29 -9.92 6.59 13.11
N ASN A 30 -9.45 7.50 13.99
CA ASN A 30 -9.42 7.36 15.45
C ASN A 30 -8.74 6.06 15.93
N ARG A 31 -7.87 5.46 15.13
CA ARG A 31 -7.20 4.16 15.36
C ARG A 31 -8.15 3.00 15.70
N THR A 32 -9.44 3.17 15.50
CA THR A 32 -10.46 2.16 15.78
C THR A 32 -10.63 1.26 14.56
N ASN A 33 -10.53 -0.06 14.73
CA ASN A 33 -10.57 -1.04 13.62
C ASN A 33 -9.54 -0.76 12.51
N VAL A 34 -8.38 -0.21 12.88
CA VAL A 34 -7.27 0.09 11.97
C VAL A 34 -6.13 -0.86 12.22
N SER A 35 -5.68 -1.54 11.18
CA SER A 35 -4.41 -2.29 11.17
C SER A 35 -3.36 -1.56 10.32
N VAL A 36 -2.13 -1.47 10.82
CA VAL A 36 -1.02 -0.83 10.11
C VAL A 36 0.08 -1.86 9.90
N HIS A 37 0.45 -2.07 8.64
CA HIS A 37 1.54 -2.98 8.29
C HIS A 37 2.68 -2.20 7.62
N HIS A 38 3.88 -2.34 8.17
CA HIS A 38 5.12 -2.00 7.48
C HIS A 38 5.48 -3.17 6.58
N VAL A 39 5.19 -3.01 5.29
CA VAL A 39 5.33 -4.11 4.33
C VAL A 39 6.80 -4.27 3.95
N HIS A 40 7.36 -5.41 4.31
CA HIS A 40 8.65 -5.88 3.84
C HIS A 40 8.49 -7.30 3.35
N MET A 41 8.72 -7.51 2.05
CA MET A 41 8.55 -8.81 1.43
C MET A 41 9.78 -9.18 0.62
N GLU A 42 10.17 -10.44 0.74
CA GLU A 42 11.18 -11.02 -0.14
C GLU A 42 10.58 -11.16 -1.55
N PRO A 43 11.35 -10.84 -2.60
CA PRO A 43 10.91 -11.04 -3.96
C PRO A 43 10.65 -12.53 -4.24
N CYS A 44 9.82 -12.80 -5.24
CA CYS A 44 9.61 -14.16 -5.70
C CYS A 44 10.94 -14.74 -6.21
N SER A 45 11.40 -15.84 -5.63
CA SER A 45 12.72 -16.39 -5.91
C SER A 45 12.78 -17.92 -5.73
N ASN A 46 13.73 -18.54 -6.39
CA ASN A 46 14.32 -19.86 -6.17
C ASN A 46 13.38 -21.00 -5.72
N CYS A 47 12.14 -21.00 -6.13
CA CYS A 47 11.25 -22.14 -6.01
C CYS A 47 10.89 -22.67 -7.41
N ASN A 48 10.33 -23.89 -7.49
CA ASN A 48 9.89 -24.46 -8.75
C ASN A 48 8.45 -24.04 -9.09
N TYR A 49 8.01 -22.87 -8.65
CA TYR A 49 6.65 -22.38 -8.81
C TYR A 49 5.58 -23.29 -8.21
N GLU A 50 5.88 -23.93 -7.09
CA GLU A 50 4.97 -24.83 -6.37
C GLU A 50 3.65 -24.16 -6.03
N CYS A 51 3.67 -22.84 -5.82
CA CYS A 51 2.46 -22.05 -5.57
C CYS A 51 1.46 -22.05 -6.74
N LEU A 52 1.82 -22.48 -7.94
CA LEU A 52 0.89 -22.71 -9.05
C LEU A 52 0.13 -24.04 -8.93
N THR A 53 0.54 -24.89 -8.00
CA THR A 53 -0.17 -26.14 -7.70
C THR A 53 -1.24 -25.87 -6.66
N PRO A 54 -2.52 -26.20 -6.92
CA PRO A 54 -3.59 -25.97 -5.96
C PRO A 54 -3.31 -26.60 -4.58
N GLY A 55 -3.50 -25.81 -3.52
CA GLY A 55 -3.28 -26.24 -2.13
C GLY A 55 -1.83 -26.18 -1.64
N VAL A 56 -0.87 -25.85 -2.49
CA VAL A 56 0.53 -25.69 -2.08
C VAL A 56 0.79 -24.26 -1.61
N VAL A 57 1.35 -24.12 -0.42
CA VAL A 57 1.69 -22.82 0.18
C VAL A 57 3.04 -22.34 -0.35
N CYS A 58 3.18 -21.03 -0.57
CA CYS A 58 4.46 -20.44 -0.94
C CYS A 58 5.54 -20.77 0.12
N PRO A 59 6.74 -21.23 -0.27
CA PRO A 59 7.81 -21.54 0.68
C PRO A 59 8.36 -20.29 1.41
N ASN A 60 8.20 -19.09 0.84
CA ASN A 60 8.61 -17.83 1.46
C ASN A 60 7.52 -17.37 2.45
N VAL A 61 7.52 -17.90 3.66
CA VAL A 61 6.48 -17.63 4.69
C VAL A 61 6.94 -16.69 5.80
N SER A 62 8.24 -16.34 5.83
CA SER A 62 8.84 -15.58 6.92
C SER A 62 8.52 -14.08 6.91
N ASP A 63 7.97 -13.58 5.83
CA ASP A 63 7.75 -12.14 5.59
C ASP A 63 6.29 -11.68 5.81
N HIS A 64 5.49 -12.49 6.48
CA HIS A 64 4.11 -12.16 6.85
C HIS A 64 3.17 -11.84 5.66
N GLN A 65 3.52 -12.25 4.43
CA GLN A 65 2.70 -11.98 3.25
C GLN A 65 1.23 -12.35 3.44
N LYS A 66 1.01 -13.56 3.97
CA LYS A 66 -0.37 -14.06 4.18
C LYS A 66 -1.15 -13.15 5.12
N GLU A 67 -0.55 -12.76 6.22
CA GLU A 67 -1.17 -11.87 7.21
C GLU A 67 -1.55 -10.51 6.59
N VAL A 68 -0.61 -9.90 5.85
CA VAL A 68 -0.85 -8.61 5.17
C VAL A 68 -1.98 -8.72 4.16
N MET A 69 -1.98 -9.76 3.33
CA MET A 69 -3.01 -9.94 2.31
C MET A 69 -4.36 -10.31 2.88
N ASP A 70 -4.42 -11.15 3.93
CA ASP A 70 -5.64 -11.45 4.68
C ASP A 70 -6.23 -10.15 5.28
N SER A 71 -5.40 -9.29 5.86
CA SER A 71 -5.83 -8.00 6.40
C SER A 71 -6.47 -7.11 5.33
N VAL A 72 -5.94 -7.11 4.10
CA VAL A 72 -6.58 -6.41 2.97
C VAL A 72 -7.92 -7.04 2.64
N CYS A 73 -7.98 -8.35 2.49
CA CYS A 73 -9.23 -9.06 2.15
C CYS A 73 -10.33 -8.86 3.20
N ASP A 74 -9.98 -8.65 4.45
CA ASP A 74 -10.92 -8.48 5.56
C ASP A 74 -11.25 -7.02 5.89
N SER A 75 -10.70 -6.07 5.12
CA SER A 75 -10.95 -4.65 5.28
C SER A 75 -12.04 -4.14 4.32
N ASP A 76 -12.65 -3.01 4.70
CA ASP A 76 -13.56 -2.24 3.85
C ASP A 76 -12.77 -1.25 2.96
N VAL A 77 -11.64 -0.76 3.47
CA VAL A 77 -10.75 0.15 2.74
C VAL A 77 -9.29 -0.14 3.08
N ALA A 78 -8.45 -0.11 2.05
CA ALA A 78 -7.01 -0.24 2.16
C ALA A 78 -6.32 1.04 1.69
N TYR A 79 -5.51 1.65 2.56
CA TYR A 79 -4.61 2.74 2.21
C TYR A 79 -3.24 2.16 1.88
N ILE A 80 -2.79 2.42 0.68
CA ILE A 80 -1.52 1.91 0.15
C ILE A 80 -0.56 3.07 -0.01
N ILE A 81 0.42 3.17 0.90
CA ILE A 81 1.37 4.27 0.97
C ILE A 81 2.69 3.82 0.37
N VAL A 82 3.07 4.42 -0.76
CA VAL A 82 4.19 3.96 -1.58
C VAL A 82 5.16 5.11 -1.86
N PRO A 83 6.45 4.94 -1.54
CA PRO A 83 7.46 5.90 -1.97
C PRO A 83 7.76 5.74 -3.46
N ASN A 84 7.97 6.86 -4.14
CA ASN A 84 8.40 6.88 -5.53
C ASN A 84 9.93 6.88 -5.61
N PHE A 85 10.47 5.94 -6.38
CA PHE A 85 11.88 5.89 -6.74
C PHE A 85 12.01 5.97 -8.27
N CYS A 86 12.55 7.08 -8.76
CA CYS A 86 12.81 7.29 -10.20
C CYS A 86 11.56 7.12 -11.10
N GLY A 87 10.38 7.51 -10.62
CA GLY A 87 9.13 7.39 -11.38
C GLY A 87 8.39 6.04 -11.22
N TYR A 88 8.89 5.14 -10.36
CA TYR A 88 8.31 3.81 -10.10
C TYR A 88 8.04 3.59 -8.61
N PRO A 89 7.13 2.67 -8.27
CA PRO A 89 7.02 2.14 -6.91
C PRO A 89 8.33 1.52 -6.42
N CYS A 90 8.50 1.44 -5.11
CA CYS A 90 9.67 0.80 -4.52
C CYS A 90 9.67 -0.72 -4.70
N THR A 91 10.83 -1.35 -4.47
CA THR A 91 11.02 -2.81 -4.59
C THR A 91 10.03 -3.61 -3.75
N ASN A 92 9.76 -3.20 -2.51
CA ASN A 92 8.78 -3.88 -1.65
C ASN A 92 7.39 -3.96 -2.28
N TYR A 93 6.97 -2.92 -3.02
CA TYR A 93 5.69 -2.94 -3.73
C TYR A 93 5.69 -3.96 -4.87
N PHE A 94 6.78 -4.06 -5.63
CA PHE A 94 6.90 -5.06 -6.68
C PHE A 94 6.97 -6.48 -6.11
N ALA A 95 7.74 -6.71 -5.05
CA ALA A 95 7.79 -8.00 -4.37
C ALA A 95 6.40 -8.43 -3.85
N TYR A 96 5.64 -7.50 -3.29
CA TYR A 96 4.25 -7.73 -2.90
C TYR A 96 3.40 -8.20 -4.09
N ASN A 97 3.50 -7.53 -5.24
CA ASN A 97 2.75 -7.88 -6.44
C ASN A 97 3.16 -9.23 -7.02
N GLU A 98 4.46 -9.49 -7.14
CA GLU A 98 4.97 -10.77 -7.64
C GLU A 98 4.42 -11.94 -6.84
N ARG A 99 4.35 -11.79 -5.53
CA ARG A 99 3.95 -12.86 -4.64
C ARG A 99 2.45 -13.03 -4.46
N MET A 100 1.65 -12.14 -5.05
CA MET A 100 0.18 -12.29 -5.10
C MET A 100 -0.24 -13.62 -5.75
N VAL A 101 0.51 -14.09 -6.75
CA VAL A 101 0.26 -15.37 -7.41
C VAL A 101 0.23 -16.50 -6.39
N GLY A 102 1.23 -16.58 -5.51
CA GLY A 102 1.32 -17.59 -4.46
C GLY A 102 0.21 -17.46 -3.41
N TYR A 103 -0.18 -16.24 -3.08
CA TYR A 103 -1.24 -16.01 -2.11
C TYR A 103 -2.61 -16.44 -2.64
N PHE A 104 -2.95 -16.04 -3.86
CA PHE A 104 -4.24 -16.40 -4.44
C PHE A 104 -4.31 -17.86 -4.87
N ASN A 105 -3.19 -18.47 -5.23
CA ASN A 105 -3.08 -19.90 -5.56
C ASN A 105 -4.26 -20.40 -6.41
N MET A 106 -4.57 -19.69 -7.49
CA MET A 106 -5.70 -19.97 -8.39
C MET A 106 -7.10 -19.80 -7.75
N ASP A 107 -7.19 -19.35 -6.51
CA ASP A 107 -8.44 -19.08 -5.81
C ASP A 107 -9.08 -17.78 -6.36
N ARG A 108 -10.03 -17.95 -7.27
CA ARG A 108 -10.73 -16.84 -7.92
C ARG A 108 -11.62 -16.06 -6.97
N GLU A 109 -12.19 -16.70 -5.96
CA GLU A 109 -13.04 -16.04 -4.97
C GLU A 109 -12.20 -15.10 -4.10
N ARG A 110 -11.09 -15.59 -3.57
CA ARG A 110 -10.15 -14.78 -2.78
C ARG A 110 -9.58 -13.62 -3.58
N ASN A 111 -9.19 -13.86 -4.84
CA ASN A 111 -8.73 -12.81 -5.73
C ASN A 111 -9.85 -11.77 -5.99
N GLY A 112 -11.07 -12.22 -6.22
CA GLY A 112 -12.23 -11.36 -6.40
C GLY A 112 -12.52 -10.50 -5.17
N LYS A 113 -12.40 -11.06 -3.96
CA LYS A 113 -12.53 -10.35 -2.67
C LYS A 113 -11.46 -9.28 -2.56
N TYR A 114 -10.19 -9.64 -2.76
CA TYR A 114 -9.05 -8.69 -2.72
C TYR A 114 -9.25 -7.52 -3.68
N LEU A 115 -9.57 -7.79 -4.95
CA LEU A 115 -9.77 -6.74 -5.93
C LEU A 115 -11.01 -5.90 -5.67
N GLY A 116 -11.98 -6.42 -4.92
CA GLY A 116 -13.21 -5.71 -4.53
C GLY A 116 -13.01 -4.72 -3.38
N VAL A 117 -11.95 -4.86 -2.59
CA VAL A 117 -11.63 -3.91 -1.52
C VAL A 117 -11.32 -2.54 -2.11
N LYS A 118 -11.94 -1.48 -1.56
CA LYS A 118 -11.62 -0.10 -1.95
C LYS A 118 -10.17 0.22 -1.61
N LYS A 119 -9.37 0.61 -2.60
CA LYS A 119 -7.96 0.97 -2.40
C LYS A 119 -7.71 2.43 -2.72
N LEU A 120 -7.01 3.09 -1.82
CA LEU A 120 -6.61 4.48 -1.91
C LEU A 120 -5.09 4.56 -1.82
N PHE A 121 -4.48 5.19 -2.81
CA PHE A 121 -3.02 5.24 -2.92
C PHE A 121 -2.50 6.61 -2.52
N VAL A 122 -1.50 6.63 -1.65
CA VAL A 122 -0.76 7.83 -1.31
C VAL A 122 0.70 7.66 -1.73
N VAL A 123 1.11 8.42 -2.71
CA VAL A 123 2.44 8.33 -3.31
C VAL A 123 3.30 9.49 -2.84
N VAL A 124 4.37 9.19 -2.13
CA VAL A 124 5.34 10.21 -1.68
C VAL A 124 6.40 10.40 -2.75
N SER A 125 6.40 11.56 -3.38
CA SER A 125 7.23 11.80 -4.56
C SER A 125 7.51 13.29 -4.78
N ASN A 126 8.44 13.57 -5.69
CA ASN A 126 8.61 14.89 -6.31
C ASN A 126 8.08 14.91 -7.75
N THR A 127 7.68 13.76 -8.30
CA THR A 127 7.25 13.61 -9.69
C THR A 127 5.94 12.82 -9.77
N GLU A 128 5.22 13.00 -10.84
CA GLU A 128 4.09 12.15 -11.25
C GLU A 128 4.47 11.42 -12.53
N GLY A 129 3.81 10.30 -12.81
CA GLY A 129 4.05 9.59 -14.06
C GLY A 129 3.10 8.44 -14.29
N ASP A 130 2.85 8.14 -15.57
CA ASP A 130 1.95 7.05 -16.00
C ASP A 130 2.46 5.67 -15.59
N ASN A 131 3.79 5.50 -15.49
CA ASN A 131 4.38 4.26 -15.02
C ASN A 131 3.89 3.88 -13.62
N PHE A 132 3.80 4.87 -12.74
CA PHE A 132 3.30 4.66 -11.38
C PHE A 132 1.83 4.25 -11.40
N ARG A 133 1.00 4.96 -12.16
CA ARG A 133 -0.43 4.66 -12.34
C ARG A 133 -0.62 3.23 -12.87
N ASN A 134 0.10 2.87 -13.93
CA ASN A 134 0.02 1.55 -14.52
C ASN A 134 0.39 0.43 -13.54
N ALA A 135 1.41 0.64 -12.70
CA ALA A 135 1.80 -0.33 -11.68
C ALA A 135 0.72 -0.50 -10.59
N LEU A 136 -0.01 0.58 -10.25
CA LEU A 136 -1.07 0.53 -9.24
C LEU A 136 -2.39 -0.04 -9.80
N GLN A 137 -2.64 0.09 -11.09
CA GLN A 137 -3.87 -0.37 -11.74
C GLN A 137 -4.16 -1.86 -11.51
N GLN A 138 -3.13 -2.67 -11.39
CA GLN A 138 -3.27 -4.12 -11.16
C GLN A 138 -3.87 -4.47 -9.79
N GLN A 139 -3.89 -3.51 -8.87
CA GLN A 139 -4.41 -3.69 -7.51
C GLN A 139 -5.91 -3.43 -7.40
N THR A 140 -6.53 -2.88 -8.44
CA THR A 140 -7.93 -2.42 -8.41
C THR A 140 -8.69 -2.85 -9.65
N LYS A 141 -10.01 -3.00 -9.54
CA LYS A 141 -10.90 -3.19 -10.69
C LYS A 141 -11.21 -1.87 -11.41
N GLU A 142 -11.17 -0.78 -10.66
CA GLU A 142 -11.46 0.56 -11.15
C GLU A 142 -10.17 1.37 -11.34
N GLU A 143 -10.28 2.55 -11.91
CA GLU A 143 -9.15 3.46 -12.01
C GLU A 143 -8.61 3.81 -10.61
N PRO A 144 -7.28 3.67 -10.36
CA PRO A 144 -6.71 3.90 -9.05
C PRO A 144 -6.88 5.36 -8.61
N LYS A 145 -7.40 5.56 -7.41
CA LYS A 145 -7.47 6.87 -6.75
C LYS A 145 -6.13 7.16 -6.08
N ILE A 146 -5.36 8.07 -6.67
CA ILE A 146 -3.98 8.34 -6.28
C ILE A 146 -3.86 9.78 -5.80
N MET A 147 -3.32 9.97 -4.61
CA MET A 147 -2.82 11.25 -4.12
C MET A 147 -1.29 11.28 -4.24
N TYR A 148 -0.76 12.22 -5.00
CA TYR A 148 0.68 12.47 -5.07
C TYR A 148 1.06 13.55 -4.06
N MET A 149 1.69 13.14 -2.97
CA MET A 149 2.28 14.04 -1.97
C MET A 149 3.66 14.48 -2.44
N LYS A 150 3.69 15.56 -3.21
CA LYS A 150 4.92 16.14 -3.75
C LYS A 150 5.64 16.93 -2.66
N THR A 151 6.75 16.42 -2.15
CA THR A 151 7.48 17.05 -1.05
C THR A 151 7.93 18.48 -1.38
N GLY A 152 8.29 18.75 -2.64
CA GLY A 152 8.63 20.11 -3.10
C GLY A 152 7.48 21.12 -3.02
N LYS A 153 6.22 20.70 -3.22
CA LYS A 153 5.02 21.53 -3.04
C LYS A 153 4.94 22.07 -1.62
N TYR A 154 5.33 21.28 -0.65
CA TYR A 154 5.26 21.60 0.79
C TYR A 154 6.59 22.16 1.34
N LYS A 155 7.56 22.49 0.45
CA LYS A 155 8.90 22.97 0.84
C LYS A 155 9.63 21.98 1.77
N LYS A 156 9.40 20.70 1.58
CA LYS A 156 9.97 19.59 2.35
C LYS A 156 10.91 18.75 1.49
N ARG A 157 11.72 17.91 2.14
CA ARG A 157 12.62 16.96 1.45
C ARG A 157 12.06 15.55 1.51
N SER A 158 12.16 14.81 0.41
CA SER A 158 11.71 13.41 0.36
C SER A 158 12.41 12.49 1.37
N THR A 159 13.63 12.88 1.81
CA THR A 159 14.46 12.08 2.72
C THR A 159 14.39 12.53 4.18
N ALA A 160 13.80 13.69 4.50
CA ALA A 160 13.84 14.24 5.85
C ALA A 160 12.81 13.62 6.81
N GLY A 161 11.73 13.02 6.29
CA GLY A 161 10.68 12.46 7.14
C GLY A 161 9.77 13.52 7.79
N ASP A 162 9.72 14.72 7.21
CA ASP A 162 9.10 15.91 7.81
C ASP A 162 7.90 16.46 7.01
N ILE A 163 7.36 15.68 6.06
CA ILE A 163 6.27 16.16 5.20
C ILE A 163 5.01 16.51 6.00
N MET A 164 4.72 15.75 7.04
CA MET A 164 3.55 15.96 7.87
C MET A 164 3.69 17.11 8.89
N ASP A 165 4.89 17.73 8.98
CA ASP A 165 5.09 18.97 9.72
C ASP A 165 4.61 20.19 8.92
N SER A 166 4.14 20.00 7.69
CA SER A 166 3.51 21.02 6.87
C SER A 166 1.99 20.98 7.06
N GLU A 167 1.41 22.09 7.50
CA GLU A 167 -0.03 22.24 7.63
C GLU A 167 -0.74 22.05 6.29
N ASP A 168 -0.17 22.55 5.18
CA ASP A 168 -0.71 22.36 3.84
C ASP A 168 -0.73 20.88 3.43
N ALA A 169 0.32 20.13 3.76
CA ALA A 169 0.37 18.70 3.45
C ALA A 169 -0.67 17.91 4.27
N ALA A 170 -0.83 18.26 5.53
CA ALA A 170 -1.84 17.66 6.40
C ALA A 170 -3.27 18.00 5.93
N ALA A 171 -3.51 19.25 5.51
CA ALA A 171 -4.80 19.69 4.98
C ALA A 171 -5.15 18.98 3.67
N ASP A 172 -4.20 18.89 2.73
CA ASP A 172 -4.40 18.19 1.45
C ASP A 172 -4.69 16.70 1.66
N LEU A 173 -3.94 16.05 2.56
CA LEU A 173 -4.17 14.64 2.87
C LEU A 173 -5.55 14.46 3.51
N ARG A 174 -5.92 15.29 4.47
CA ARG A 174 -7.24 15.26 5.10
C ARG A 174 -8.37 15.39 4.07
N ALA A 175 -8.27 16.37 3.16
CA ALA A 175 -9.25 16.57 2.10
C ALA A 175 -9.39 15.34 1.19
N PHE A 176 -8.25 14.68 0.85
CA PHE A 176 -8.28 13.43 0.08
C PHE A 176 -8.97 12.30 0.84
N LEU A 177 -8.72 12.16 2.14
CA LEU A 177 -9.33 11.15 2.98
C LEU A 177 -10.85 11.38 3.09
N GLU A 178 -11.28 12.61 3.36
CA GLU A 178 -12.70 13.00 3.48
C GLU A 178 -13.47 12.75 2.18
N ALA A 179 -12.90 13.12 1.04
CA ALA A 179 -13.51 12.90 -0.28
C ALA A 179 -13.64 11.41 -0.66
N ASN A 180 -12.93 10.54 0.03
CA ASN A 180 -12.89 9.11 -0.27
C ASN A 180 -13.33 8.22 0.90
N ASN A 181 -13.80 8.78 1.99
CA ASN A 181 -14.24 8.01 3.16
C ASN A 181 -15.63 7.33 3.00
#